data_470503d78495c6b7fc3558d3cd4f5d77
#
_entry.id   470503d78495c6b7fc3558d3cd4f5d77
#
_cell.length_a   1.000
_cell.length_b   1.000
_cell.length_c   1.000
_cell.angle_alpha   90.00
_cell.angle_beta   90.00
_cell.angle_gamma   90.00
#
_symmetry.space_group_name_H-M   'P 1'
#
loop_
_entity.id
_entity.type
_entity.pdbx_description
1 polymer ?
#
loop_
_entity_poly.entity_id
_entity_poly.type
_entity_poly.pdbx_seq_one_letter_code
_entity_poly.pdbx_strand_id
1 'polypeptide(L)'
;MSGLTGSEQPLLTKSQNSTGSDLSVLTNQTKQALYNLLDKINTAQYSGITDAEDTFLLAQNRLQVSTGQTAGFADTIAALQVEYDSIKAQLDALQTITATTNGYFSSTAASPAIAADRQALDDADPATLQKMLADGFPAAATDRAGQITTGFSWKFYAVCDLDTAARFDNISSVKISVPGKQNTPLSATVEEVTLDKDNGLAKIVLQCQTINAEVLSFGQETAQIDLKTYEGIRIDKEALHIVDGQRGVYVKYGNLQRFLKITTLYENDSYILIPENGKIGTDNEVRLYDEIIVQGTNLQDGKLL
;
A
#
# COMPACT_ATOMS: atom_id res chain seq x y z
N MET A 1 2.42 22.10 -6.35
CA MET A 1 2.58 22.92 -7.59
C MET A 1 3.28 24.21 -7.24
N SER A 2 4.59 24.20 -7.17
CA SER A 2 5.40 25.41 -6.97
C SER A 2 6.77 25.15 -7.61
N GLY A 3 6.92 25.53 -8.88
CA GLY A 3 8.17 25.27 -9.57
C GLY A 3 8.46 26.05 -10.86
N LEU A 4 7.61 26.96 -11.28
CA LEU A 4 7.84 27.68 -12.53
C LEU A 4 7.98 29.21 -12.42
N THR A 5 7.94 29.78 -11.23
CA THR A 5 7.95 31.26 -11.06
C THR A 5 9.35 31.87 -10.87
N GLY A 6 10.42 31.09 -10.82
CA GLY A 6 11.77 31.59 -10.48
C GLY A 6 12.71 31.88 -11.64
N SER A 7 12.50 31.31 -12.82
CA SER A 7 13.48 31.38 -13.92
C SER A 7 13.09 32.26 -15.11
N GLU A 8 11.85 32.64 -15.25
CA GLU A 8 11.35 33.37 -16.45
C GLU A 8 11.45 34.90 -16.32
N GLN A 9 11.26 35.46 -15.13
CA GLN A 9 11.36 36.90 -14.92
C GLN A 9 12.73 37.51 -15.26
N PRO A 10 13.88 36.85 -14.98
CA PRO A 10 15.19 37.41 -15.34
C PRO A 10 15.46 37.51 -16.85
N LEU A 11 14.85 36.62 -17.64
CA LEU A 11 15.04 36.60 -19.09
C LEU A 11 14.20 37.68 -19.79
N LEU A 12 12.95 37.89 -19.36
CA LEU A 12 12.09 38.98 -19.84
C LEU A 12 12.67 40.36 -19.55
N THR A 13 13.17 40.58 -18.33
CA THR A 13 13.77 41.88 -17.93
C THR A 13 15.07 42.18 -18.70
N LYS A 14 15.86 41.15 -19.04
CA LYS A 14 17.08 41.32 -19.87
C LYS A 14 16.79 41.55 -21.33
N SER A 15 15.68 41.06 -21.88
CA SER A 15 15.29 41.27 -23.27
C SER A 15 14.77 42.69 -23.54
N GLN A 16 14.21 43.36 -22.51
CA GLN A 16 13.60 44.68 -22.65
C GLN A 16 14.55 45.85 -22.44
N ASN A 17 15.76 45.63 -21.89
CA ASN A 17 16.71 46.70 -21.46
C ASN A 17 17.98 46.78 -22.30
N SER A 18 18.03 46.35 -23.57
CA SER A 18 19.20 46.53 -24.41
C SER A 18 19.24 47.95 -24.97
N THR A 19 19.95 48.83 -24.30
CA THR A 19 20.25 50.20 -24.78
C THR A 19 21.42 50.19 -25.78
N GLY A 20 21.55 51.23 -26.60
CA GLY A 20 22.62 51.33 -27.61
C GLY A 20 24.06 51.19 -27.08
N SER A 21 24.30 51.41 -25.77
CA SER A 21 25.59 51.16 -25.11
C SER A 21 25.86 49.64 -24.95
N ASP A 22 24.81 48.81 -24.85
CA ASP A 22 24.97 47.37 -24.71
C ASP A 22 25.38 46.72 -26.04
N LEU A 23 25.01 47.33 -27.17
CA LEU A 23 25.35 46.84 -28.49
C LEU A 23 26.86 46.93 -28.78
N SER A 24 27.52 48.01 -28.37
CA SER A 24 28.95 48.14 -28.48
C SER A 24 29.72 47.16 -27.59
N VAL A 25 29.20 46.87 -26.41
CA VAL A 25 29.76 45.89 -25.49
C VAL A 25 29.61 44.49 -26.08
N LEU A 26 28.43 44.13 -26.58
CA LEU A 26 28.18 42.83 -27.23
C LEU A 26 29.06 42.63 -28.47
N THR A 27 29.22 43.69 -29.30
CA THR A 27 30.11 43.66 -30.44
C THR A 27 31.56 43.42 -30.06
N ASN A 28 32.03 44.09 -28.99
CA ASN A 28 33.39 43.88 -28.50
C ASN A 28 33.60 42.48 -27.89
N GLN A 29 32.61 41.99 -27.15
CA GLN A 29 32.65 40.62 -26.61
C GLN A 29 32.70 39.58 -27.72
N THR A 30 31.91 39.73 -28.78
CA THR A 30 31.90 38.82 -29.92
C THR A 30 33.24 38.84 -30.65
N LYS A 31 33.86 40.04 -30.84
CA LYS A 31 35.21 40.17 -31.43
C LYS A 31 36.27 39.50 -30.56
N GLN A 32 36.24 39.69 -29.25
CA GLN A 32 37.17 39.07 -28.31
C GLN A 32 37.03 37.52 -28.34
N ALA A 33 35.81 37.02 -28.32
CA ALA A 33 35.56 35.57 -28.43
C ALA A 33 36.07 35.00 -29.77
N LEU A 34 35.86 35.70 -30.89
CA LEU A 34 36.41 35.34 -32.18
C LEU A 34 37.93 35.32 -32.17
N TYR A 35 38.58 36.32 -31.64
CA TYR A 35 40.05 36.39 -31.58
C TYR A 35 40.62 35.26 -30.70
N ASN A 36 39.96 34.94 -29.59
CA ASN A 36 40.36 33.83 -28.72
C ASN A 36 40.22 32.44 -29.48
N LEU A 37 39.15 32.25 -30.22
CA LEU A 37 38.97 31.05 -31.05
C LEU A 37 40.06 30.97 -32.13
N LEU A 38 40.34 32.06 -32.86
CA LEU A 38 41.37 32.10 -33.89
C LEU A 38 42.78 31.88 -33.32
N ASP A 39 43.09 32.44 -32.14
CA ASP A 39 44.36 32.24 -31.44
C ASP A 39 44.57 30.73 -31.10
N LYS A 40 43.54 30.05 -30.57
CA LYS A 40 43.59 28.62 -30.26
C LYS A 40 43.81 27.78 -31.53
N ILE A 41 43.15 28.12 -32.63
CA ILE A 41 43.36 27.46 -33.92
C ILE A 41 44.77 27.66 -34.41
N ASN A 42 45.27 28.90 -34.42
CA ASN A 42 46.62 29.26 -34.92
C ASN A 42 47.76 28.66 -34.08
N THR A 43 47.51 28.50 -32.75
CA THR A 43 48.49 27.93 -31.81
C THR A 43 48.36 26.44 -31.65
N ALA A 44 47.46 25.76 -32.40
CA ALA A 44 47.18 24.32 -32.38
C ALA A 44 46.79 23.79 -30.98
N GLN A 45 46.09 24.61 -30.16
CA GLN A 45 45.59 24.25 -28.85
C GLN A 45 44.23 23.51 -28.97
N TYR A 46 44.25 22.30 -29.50
CA TYR A 46 43.04 21.54 -29.86
C TYR A 46 42.08 21.26 -28.66
N SER A 47 42.63 21.09 -27.46
CA SER A 47 41.83 20.79 -26.26
C SER A 47 40.92 21.90 -25.81
N GLY A 48 41.12 23.14 -26.32
CA GLY A 48 40.29 24.27 -25.92
C GLY A 48 39.51 24.94 -27.06
N ILE A 49 39.50 24.32 -28.25
CA ILE A 49 38.80 24.85 -29.42
C ILE A 49 37.30 24.80 -29.24
N THR A 50 36.76 23.69 -28.78
CA THR A 50 35.31 23.52 -28.56
C THR A 50 34.74 24.53 -27.59
N ASP A 51 35.40 24.76 -26.45
CA ASP A 51 34.96 25.75 -25.45
C ASP A 51 35.03 27.22 -26.00
N ALA A 52 36.06 27.49 -26.87
CA ALA A 52 36.18 28.80 -27.49
C ALA A 52 35.14 28.99 -28.61
N GLU A 53 34.81 27.93 -29.37
CA GLU A 53 33.73 27.93 -30.35
C GLU A 53 32.38 28.18 -29.71
N ASP A 54 32.01 27.47 -28.63
CA ASP A 54 30.79 27.67 -27.91
C ASP A 54 30.67 29.08 -27.36
N THR A 55 31.76 29.62 -26.82
CA THR A 55 31.82 31.00 -26.33
C THR A 55 31.58 32.02 -27.45
N PHE A 56 32.17 31.80 -28.62
CA PHE A 56 31.98 32.67 -29.78
C PHE A 56 30.56 32.61 -30.33
N LEU A 57 30.02 31.37 -30.50
CA LEU A 57 28.68 31.18 -31.00
C LEU A 57 27.64 31.80 -30.07
N LEU A 58 27.82 31.67 -28.75
CA LEU A 58 26.93 32.27 -27.76
C LEU A 58 27.00 33.82 -27.84
N ALA A 59 28.19 34.40 -27.95
CA ALA A 59 28.36 35.85 -28.06
C ALA A 59 27.77 36.40 -29.38
N GLN A 60 27.98 35.66 -30.51
CA GLN A 60 27.40 36.02 -31.78
C GLN A 60 25.89 35.94 -31.79
N ASN A 61 25.33 34.88 -31.21
CA ASN A 61 23.88 34.74 -31.11
C ASN A 61 23.24 35.88 -30.30
N ARG A 62 23.87 36.26 -29.17
CA ARG A 62 23.42 37.42 -28.37
C ARG A 62 23.46 38.73 -29.18
N LEU A 63 24.50 38.95 -29.96
CA LEU A 63 24.62 40.12 -30.83
C LEU A 63 23.55 40.12 -31.93
N GLN A 64 23.31 38.99 -32.58
CA GLN A 64 22.32 38.86 -33.65
C GLN A 64 20.88 39.07 -33.11
N VAL A 65 20.57 38.54 -31.92
CA VAL A 65 19.27 38.77 -31.26
C VAL A 65 19.10 40.24 -30.91
N SER A 66 20.14 40.90 -30.38
CA SER A 66 20.10 42.32 -30.01
C SER A 66 20.05 43.26 -31.18
N THR A 67 20.54 42.86 -32.37
CA THR A 67 20.48 43.61 -33.60
C THR A 67 19.25 43.30 -34.46
N GLY A 68 18.40 42.39 -34.05
CA GLY A 68 17.24 41.95 -34.81
C GLY A 68 17.56 41.17 -36.09
N GLN A 69 18.83 40.70 -36.24
CA GLN A 69 19.27 39.92 -37.39
C GLN A 69 18.78 38.46 -37.32
N THR A 70 18.46 38.00 -36.14
CA THR A 70 17.76 36.72 -35.91
C THR A 70 16.48 37.01 -35.16
N ALA A 71 15.43 36.26 -35.48
CA ALA A 71 14.19 36.32 -34.71
C ALA A 71 14.53 36.04 -33.26
N GLY A 72 14.37 37.02 -32.38
CA GLY A 72 14.58 36.85 -30.94
C GLY A 72 13.50 35.92 -30.39
N PHE A 73 13.70 35.45 -29.18
CA PHE A 73 12.70 34.65 -28.45
C PHE A 73 11.41 35.42 -28.12
N ALA A 74 11.29 36.69 -28.55
CA ALA A 74 10.16 37.57 -28.24
C ALA A 74 8.82 36.96 -28.70
N ASP A 75 8.76 36.40 -29.93
CA ASP A 75 7.54 35.78 -30.45
C ASP A 75 7.20 34.49 -29.73
N THR A 76 8.22 33.68 -29.39
CA THR A 76 8.03 32.46 -28.59
C THR A 76 7.59 32.78 -27.17
N ILE A 77 8.16 33.80 -26.55
CA ILE A 77 7.75 34.26 -25.20
C ILE A 77 6.33 34.79 -25.25
N ALA A 78 5.97 35.55 -26.26
CA ALA A 78 4.59 36.07 -26.42
C ALA A 78 3.58 34.92 -26.61
N ALA A 79 3.93 33.92 -27.40
CA ALA A 79 3.06 32.74 -27.59
C ALA A 79 2.89 31.95 -26.29
N LEU A 80 3.98 31.69 -25.55
CA LEU A 80 3.94 31.01 -24.24
C LEU A 80 3.19 31.82 -23.19
N GLN A 81 3.28 33.16 -23.23
CA GLN A 81 2.51 34.03 -22.34
C GLN A 81 1.00 33.92 -22.59
N VAL A 82 0.58 33.90 -23.86
CA VAL A 82 -0.82 33.68 -24.22
C VAL A 82 -1.32 32.32 -23.74
N GLU A 83 -0.53 31.27 -23.91
CA GLU A 83 -0.87 29.92 -23.41
C GLU A 83 -0.95 29.89 -21.88
N TYR A 84 0.02 30.49 -21.19
CA TYR A 84 0.02 30.61 -19.73
C TYR A 84 -1.22 31.36 -19.22
N ASP A 85 -1.55 32.51 -19.84
CA ASP A 85 -2.73 33.30 -19.45
C ASP A 85 -4.02 32.54 -19.69
N SER A 86 -4.09 31.76 -20.79
CA SER A 86 -5.22 30.88 -21.09
C SER A 86 -5.38 29.79 -20.03
N ILE A 87 -4.30 29.08 -19.69
CA ILE A 87 -4.33 28.02 -18.68
C ILE A 87 -4.64 28.61 -17.30
N LYS A 88 -4.09 29.77 -16.99
CA LYS A 88 -4.38 30.48 -15.75
C LYS A 88 -5.85 30.86 -15.64
N ALA A 89 -6.43 31.40 -16.71
CA ALA A 89 -7.86 31.73 -16.75
C ALA A 89 -8.74 30.48 -16.56
N GLN A 90 -8.35 29.33 -17.15
CA GLN A 90 -9.04 28.07 -16.94
C GLN A 90 -8.93 27.59 -15.48
N LEU A 91 -7.74 27.73 -14.86
CA LEU A 91 -7.51 27.38 -13.47
C LEU A 91 -8.32 28.27 -12.51
N ASP A 92 -8.34 29.60 -12.78
CA ASP A 92 -9.10 30.58 -11.99
C ASP A 92 -10.62 30.38 -12.13
N ALA A 93 -11.07 29.82 -13.26
CA ALA A 93 -12.47 29.45 -13.49
C ALA A 93 -12.90 28.17 -12.79
N LEU A 94 -11.95 27.35 -12.30
CA LEU A 94 -12.27 26.15 -11.54
C LEU A 94 -12.91 26.53 -10.20
N GLN A 95 -14.08 25.94 -9.95
CA GLN A 95 -14.72 26.11 -8.65
C GLN A 95 -13.93 25.35 -7.56
N THR A 96 -13.53 26.05 -6.53
CA THR A 96 -12.97 25.42 -5.35
C THR A 96 -14.09 24.86 -4.49
N ILE A 97 -14.14 23.54 -4.35
CA ILE A 97 -15.06 22.88 -3.43
C ILE A 97 -14.31 22.69 -2.11
N THR A 98 -14.79 23.34 -1.05
CA THR A 98 -14.24 23.19 0.29
C THR A 98 -14.99 22.10 1.03
N ALA A 99 -14.26 21.17 1.65
CA ALA A 99 -14.84 20.16 2.52
C ALA A 99 -15.52 20.84 3.72
N THR A 100 -16.78 20.50 3.97
CA THR A 100 -17.57 21.03 5.08
C THR A 100 -17.35 20.23 6.37
N THR A 101 -16.74 19.05 6.27
CA THR A 101 -16.48 18.13 7.38
C THR A 101 -15.09 17.52 7.28
N ASN A 102 -14.52 17.14 8.41
CA ASN A 102 -13.26 16.40 8.44
C ASN A 102 -13.52 14.94 8.04
N GLY A 103 -12.63 14.37 7.21
CA GLY A 103 -12.75 13.00 6.75
C GLY A 103 -11.70 12.63 5.72
N TYR A 104 -11.83 11.44 5.17
CA TYR A 104 -11.01 10.95 4.08
C TYR A 104 -11.69 11.21 2.74
N PHE A 105 -11.04 11.96 1.88
CA PHE A 105 -11.55 12.20 0.51
C PHE A 105 -11.10 11.07 -0.42
N SER A 106 -12.05 10.48 -1.16
CA SER A 106 -11.81 9.57 -2.26
C SER A 106 -12.33 10.15 -3.56
N SER A 107 -11.45 10.32 -4.56
CA SER A 107 -11.80 10.81 -5.91
C SER A 107 -12.36 9.71 -6.82
N THR A 108 -12.17 8.45 -6.46
CA THR A 108 -12.78 7.35 -7.21
C THR A 108 -14.27 7.34 -6.94
N ALA A 109 -15.04 7.16 -8.02
CA ALA A 109 -16.45 6.83 -7.88
C ALA A 109 -16.55 5.74 -6.81
N ALA A 110 -17.40 5.97 -5.82
CA ALA A 110 -17.51 5.09 -4.66
C ALA A 110 -17.57 3.64 -5.13
N SER A 111 -16.81 2.79 -4.48
CA SER A 111 -17.01 1.36 -4.57
C SER A 111 -18.51 1.07 -4.43
N PRO A 112 -19.08 0.13 -5.20
CA PRO A 112 -20.49 -0.23 -5.11
C PRO A 112 -20.97 -0.47 -3.67
N ALA A 113 -20.12 -1.03 -2.81
CA ALA A 113 -20.46 -1.26 -1.41
C ALA A 113 -20.64 0.02 -0.57
N ILE A 114 -20.02 1.12 -0.96
CA ILE A 114 -20.20 2.42 -0.27
C ILE A 114 -21.50 3.08 -0.68
N ALA A 115 -22.02 2.77 -1.88
CA ALA A 115 -23.33 3.21 -2.34
C ALA A 115 -24.50 2.36 -1.75
N ALA A 116 -24.18 1.25 -1.06
CA ALA A 116 -25.19 0.43 -0.41
C ALA A 116 -25.82 1.18 0.78
N ASP A 117 -27.13 1.06 0.92
CA ASP A 117 -27.82 1.55 2.11
C ASP A 117 -27.40 0.71 3.32
N ARG A 118 -26.67 1.34 4.22
CA ARG A 118 -26.19 0.69 5.45
C ARG A 118 -27.33 0.12 6.28
N GLN A 119 -28.44 0.84 6.40
CA GLN A 119 -29.60 0.38 7.16
C GLN A 119 -30.18 -0.90 6.55
N ALA A 120 -30.28 -0.94 5.22
CA ALA A 120 -30.75 -2.14 4.53
C ALA A 120 -29.82 -3.35 4.74
N LEU A 121 -28.50 -3.13 4.85
CA LEU A 121 -27.54 -4.19 5.15
C LEU A 121 -27.61 -4.65 6.61
N ASP A 122 -27.78 -3.72 7.55
CA ASP A 122 -27.97 -4.04 8.98
C ASP A 122 -29.24 -4.86 9.18
N ASP A 123 -30.35 -4.48 8.56
CA ASP A 123 -31.68 -5.10 8.73
C ASP A 123 -31.86 -6.40 7.90
N ALA A 124 -31.03 -6.64 6.89
CA ALA A 124 -31.15 -7.81 6.02
C ALA A 124 -30.94 -9.12 6.80
N ASP A 125 -31.83 -10.08 6.62
CA ASP A 125 -31.61 -11.48 6.99
C ASP A 125 -30.55 -12.13 6.07
N PRO A 126 -30.00 -13.33 6.44
CA PRO A 126 -28.96 -13.98 5.67
C PRO A 126 -29.31 -14.23 4.20
N ALA A 127 -30.56 -14.66 3.89
CA ALA A 127 -30.99 -14.95 2.54
C ALA A 127 -31.16 -13.68 1.70
N THR A 128 -31.70 -12.63 2.29
CA THR A 128 -31.81 -11.29 1.67
C THR A 128 -30.43 -10.72 1.39
N LEU A 129 -29.49 -10.79 2.33
CA LEU A 129 -28.13 -10.33 2.14
C LEU A 129 -27.41 -11.11 1.04
N GLN A 130 -27.58 -12.44 0.99
CA GLN A 130 -27.03 -13.27 -0.09
C GLN A 130 -27.52 -12.81 -1.45
N LYS A 131 -28.82 -12.51 -1.57
CA LYS A 131 -29.42 -11.99 -2.80
C LYS A 131 -28.86 -10.62 -3.17
N MET A 132 -28.73 -9.70 -2.21
CA MET A 132 -28.13 -8.37 -2.45
C MET A 132 -26.69 -8.49 -2.96
N LEU A 133 -25.90 -9.41 -2.40
CA LEU A 133 -24.53 -9.69 -2.85
C LEU A 133 -24.50 -10.32 -4.25
N ALA A 134 -25.46 -11.20 -4.58
CA ALA A 134 -25.56 -11.83 -5.91
C ALA A 134 -26.01 -10.83 -6.99
N ASP A 135 -26.98 -9.99 -6.69
CA ASP A 135 -27.50 -8.97 -7.61
C ASP A 135 -26.49 -7.82 -7.83
N GLY A 136 -25.53 -7.66 -6.91
CA GLY A 136 -24.55 -6.57 -6.87
C GLY A 136 -25.17 -5.26 -6.42
N PHE A 137 -24.30 -4.26 -6.23
CA PHE A 137 -24.72 -2.92 -5.82
C PHE A 137 -24.72 -1.97 -7.01
N PRO A 138 -25.63 -0.97 -7.03
CA PRO A 138 -25.68 -0.01 -8.13
C PRO A 138 -24.35 0.74 -8.24
N ALA A 139 -23.94 0.99 -9.49
CA ALA A 139 -22.77 1.82 -9.76
C ALA A 139 -22.97 3.21 -9.15
N ALA A 140 -21.90 3.78 -8.59
CA ALA A 140 -21.93 5.15 -8.10
C ALA A 140 -22.30 6.12 -9.23
N ALA A 141 -23.04 7.18 -8.89
CA ALA A 141 -23.38 8.21 -9.84
C ALA A 141 -22.12 8.84 -10.44
N THR A 142 -22.08 8.97 -11.77
CA THR A 142 -20.90 9.46 -12.53
C THR A 142 -20.72 10.98 -12.43
N ASP A 143 -21.68 11.68 -11.84
CA ASP A 143 -21.70 13.13 -11.66
C ASP A 143 -20.98 13.62 -10.39
N ARG A 144 -20.40 12.70 -9.62
CA ARG A 144 -19.69 13.02 -8.36
C ARG A 144 -18.20 13.15 -8.58
N ALA A 145 -17.62 14.23 -8.10
CA ALA A 145 -16.17 14.45 -8.10
C ALA A 145 -15.44 13.51 -7.11
N GLY A 146 -16.15 12.99 -6.11
CA GLY A 146 -15.66 12.11 -5.06
C GLY A 146 -16.58 12.08 -3.85
N GLN A 147 -16.12 11.45 -2.79
CA GLN A 147 -16.85 11.41 -1.53
C GLN A 147 -15.92 11.63 -0.33
N ILE A 148 -16.49 12.09 0.77
CA ILE A 148 -15.81 12.25 2.05
C ILE A 148 -16.37 11.21 3.03
N THR A 149 -15.50 10.31 3.48
CA THR A 149 -15.83 9.35 4.53
C THR A 149 -15.49 9.97 5.89
N THR A 150 -16.51 10.17 6.72
CA THR A 150 -16.39 10.90 8.01
C THR A 150 -16.27 9.99 9.24
N GLY A 151 -16.37 8.69 9.06
CA GLY A 151 -16.30 7.73 10.18
C GLY A 151 -14.90 7.20 10.44
N PHE A 152 -14.69 6.62 11.62
CA PHE A 152 -13.47 5.91 12.00
C PHE A 152 -13.69 4.39 12.07
N SER A 153 -14.90 3.92 11.77
CA SER A 153 -15.25 2.50 11.77
C SER A 153 -16.08 2.16 10.55
N TRP A 154 -15.93 0.93 10.11
CA TRP A 154 -16.70 0.37 9.02
C TRP A 154 -17.07 -1.07 9.33
N LYS A 155 -18.08 -1.58 8.64
CA LYS A 155 -18.58 -2.93 8.82
C LYS A 155 -18.30 -3.78 7.58
N PHE A 156 -17.98 -5.03 7.80
CA PHE A 156 -17.89 -6.06 6.79
C PHE A 156 -19.05 -7.03 6.99
N TYR A 157 -19.89 -7.16 5.98
CA TYR A 157 -21.03 -8.06 5.96
C TYR A 157 -20.70 -9.27 5.11
N ALA A 158 -20.85 -10.45 5.66
CA ALA A 158 -20.59 -11.71 4.96
C ALA A 158 -21.75 -12.68 5.14
N VAL A 159 -21.93 -13.55 4.15
CA VAL A 159 -22.83 -14.70 4.23
C VAL A 159 -22.01 -15.96 4.09
N CYS A 160 -22.28 -16.95 4.94
CA CYS A 160 -21.65 -18.25 4.90
C CYS A 160 -22.65 -19.35 5.27
N ASP A 161 -22.22 -20.62 5.19
CA ASP A 161 -22.97 -21.76 5.70
C ASP A 161 -22.95 -21.84 7.23
N LEU A 162 -23.84 -22.66 7.80
CA LEU A 162 -23.98 -22.81 9.25
C LEU A 162 -22.74 -23.45 9.90
N ASP A 163 -22.02 -24.34 9.20
CA ASP A 163 -20.81 -24.98 9.72
C ASP A 163 -19.67 -23.97 9.84
N THR A 164 -19.56 -23.07 8.89
CA THR A 164 -18.62 -21.95 8.95
C THR A 164 -19.01 -20.97 10.07
N ALA A 165 -20.29 -20.64 10.20
CA ALA A 165 -20.79 -19.76 11.27
C ALA A 165 -20.53 -20.34 12.66
N ALA A 166 -20.67 -21.66 12.85
CA ALA A 166 -20.40 -22.30 14.13
C ALA A 166 -18.94 -22.13 14.59
N ARG A 167 -18.01 -21.88 13.67
CA ARG A 167 -16.59 -21.61 14.03
C ARG A 167 -16.40 -20.24 14.70
N PHE A 168 -17.38 -19.34 14.60
CA PHE A 168 -17.38 -18.04 15.27
C PHE A 168 -17.89 -18.10 16.70
N ASP A 169 -18.33 -19.28 17.17
CA ASP A 169 -18.81 -19.44 18.54
C ASP A 169 -17.72 -19.08 19.55
N ASN A 170 -18.06 -18.19 20.50
CA ASN A 170 -17.16 -17.64 21.51
C ASN A 170 -15.94 -16.85 20.96
N ILE A 171 -15.98 -16.42 19.69
CA ILE A 171 -14.95 -15.55 19.09
C ILE A 171 -15.44 -14.12 19.07
N SER A 172 -14.74 -13.22 19.79
CA SER A 172 -15.07 -11.80 19.85
C SER A 172 -14.25 -10.95 18.88
N SER A 173 -13.08 -11.44 18.44
CA SER A 173 -12.20 -10.72 17.52
C SER A 173 -11.53 -11.66 16.51
N VAL A 174 -11.35 -11.16 15.31
CA VAL A 174 -10.78 -11.88 14.17
C VAL A 174 -9.81 -10.98 13.42
N LYS A 175 -9.03 -11.55 12.51
CA LYS A 175 -8.26 -10.80 11.52
C LYS A 175 -8.84 -11.00 10.15
N ILE A 176 -9.02 -9.92 9.40
CA ILE A 176 -9.52 -9.93 8.02
C ILE A 176 -8.38 -9.58 7.07
N SER A 177 -8.23 -10.35 6.03
CA SER A 177 -7.32 -10.08 4.92
C SER A 177 -8.11 -10.08 3.61
N VAL A 178 -7.90 -9.08 2.75
CA VAL A 178 -8.44 -9.01 1.40
C VAL A 178 -7.30 -9.24 0.42
N PRO A 179 -7.17 -10.45 -0.16
CA PRO A 179 -6.04 -10.80 -1.02
C PRO A 179 -5.90 -9.83 -2.21
N GLY A 180 -4.69 -9.34 -2.43
CA GLY A 180 -4.38 -8.42 -3.53
C GLY A 180 -4.75 -6.95 -3.29
N LYS A 181 -5.40 -6.60 -2.18
CA LYS A 181 -5.78 -5.21 -1.86
C LYS A 181 -5.16 -4.67 -0.59
N GLN A 182 -4.65 -5.52 0.27
CA GLN A 182 -3.96 -5.10 1.50
C GLN A 182 -2.79 -6.02 1.82
N ASN A 183 -1.77 -5.45 2.47
CA ASN A 183 -0.57 -6.19 2.85
C ASN A 183 -0.59 -6.68 4.30
N THR A 184 -1.42 -6.08 5.15
CA THR A 184 -1.46 -6.37 6.59
C THR A 184 -2.88 -6.73 7.01
N PRO A 185 -3.12 -7.87 7.70
CA PRO A 185 -4.43 -8.22 8.20
C PRO A 185 -4.99 -7.16 9.15
N LEU A 186 -6.28 -6.83 9.00
CA LEU A 186 -6.99 -5.87 9.82
C LEU A 186 -7.66 -6.57 10.99
N SER A 187 -7.57 -5.99 12.17
CA SER A 187 -8.31 -6.48 13.34
C SER A 187 -9.77 -6.05 13.25
N ALA A 188 -10.67 -6.98 13.46
CA ALA A 188 -12.10 -6.77 13.47
C ALA A 188 -12.75 -7.41 14.69
N THR A 189 -13.80 -6.79 15.19
CA THR A 189 -14.65 -7.33 16.26
C THR A 189 -15.86 -8.01 15.62
N VAL A 190 -16.21 -9.20 16.08
CA VAL A 190 -17.45 -9.86 15.69
C VAL A 190 -18.61 -9.14 16.36
N GLU A 191 -19.41 -8.42 15.58
CA GLU A 191 -20.54 -7.63 16.09
C GLU A 191 -21.81 -8.50 16.18
N GLU A 192 -22.04 -9.30 15.13
CA GLU A 192 -23.27 -10.10 15.02
C GLU A 192 -23.01 -11.37 14.23
N VAL A 193 -23.62 -12.47 14.65
CA VAL A 193 -23.76 -13.72 13.90
C VAL A 193 -25.21 -14.11 13.93
N THR A 194 -25.93 -13.98 12.80
CA THR A 194 -27.35 -14.32 12.68
C THR A 194 -27.51 -15.59 11.87
N LEU A 195 -28.19 -16.60 12.43
CA LEU A 195 -28.38 -17.90 11.79
C LEU A 195 -29.76 -18.00 11.14
N ASP A 196 -29.81 -18.41 9.89
CA ASP A 196 -31.00 -18.79 9.14
C ASP A 196 -30.95 -20.30 8.90
N LYS A 197 -31.55 -21.06 9.80
CA LYS A 197 -31.55 -22.52 9.77
C LYS A 197 -32.39 -23.10 8.64
N ASP A 198 -33.42 -22.36 8.20
CA ASP A 198 -34.33 -22.79 7.15
C ASP A 198 -33.64 -22.77 5.79
N ASN A 199 -32.79 -21.81 5.56
CA ASN A 199 -32.03 -21.67 4.32
C ASN A 199 -30.59 -22.19 4.43
N GLY A 200 -30.15 -22.66 5.60
CA GLY A 200 -28.79 -23.16 5.84
C GLY A 200 -27.71 -22.08 5.76
N LEU A 201 -28.09 -20.83 6.00
CA LEU A 201 -27.22 -19.65 5.85
C LEU A 201 -26.97 -18.93 7.18
N ALA A 202 -25.90 -18.17 7.23
CA ALA A 202 -25.64 -17.26 8.34
C ALA A 202 -25.08 -15.93 7.83
N LYS A 203 -25.51 -14.82 8.44
CA LYS A 203 -24.95 -13.50 8.29
C LYS A 203 -23.91 -13.25 9.38
N ILE A 204 -22.74 -12.78 9.01
CA ILE A 204 -21.67 -12.36 9.92
C ILE A 204 -21.41 -10.89 9.70
N VAL A 205 -21.45 -10.10 10.77
CA VAL A 205 -21.11 -8.67 10.77
C VAL A 205 -19.86 -8.46 11.59
N LEU A 206 -18.81 -7.94 10.92
CA LEU A 206 -17.54 -7.64 11.53
C LEU A 206 -17.33 -6.12 11.54
N GLN A 207 -16.94 -5.56 12.67
CA GLN A 207 -16.64 -4.15 12.81
C GLN A 207 -15.13 -3.91 12.86
N CYS A 208 -14.65 -3.06 11.97
CA CYS A 208 -13.25 -2.63 11.90
C CYS A 208 -13.13 -1.14 12.26
N GLN A 209 -12.06 -0.79 13.00
CA GLN A 209 -11.78 0.60 13.40
C GLN A 209 -10.60 1.22 12.63
N THR A 210 -9.98 0.46 11.74
CA THR A 210 -8.86 0.94 10.92
C THR A 210 -9.38 1.48 9.60
N ILE A 211 -9.14 2.75 9.31
CA ILE A 211 -9.43 3.39 8.02
C ILE A 211 -8.12 3.88 7.42
N ASN A 212 -7.85 3.46 6.19
CA ASN A 212 -6.73 3.91 5.38
C ASN A 212 -7.14 3.92 3.89
N ALA A 213 -6.23 4.33 3.01
CA ALA A 213 -6.51 4.40 1.58
C ALA A 213 -6.88 3.04 0.95
N GLU A 214 -6.32 1.94 1.46
CA GLU A 214 -6.61 0.58 0.99
C GLU A 214 -8.07 0.21 1.32
N VAL A 215 -8.49 0.42 2.58
CA VAL A 215 -9.85 0.16 3.06
C VAL A 215 -10.90 0.98 2.29
N LEU A 216 -10.60 2.25 2.00
CA LEU A 216 -11.50 3.11 1.22
C LEU A 216 -11.70 2.65 -0.22
N SER A 217 -10.85 1.75 -0.73
CA SER A 217 -10.97 1.13 -2.05
C SER A 217 -11.78 -0.16 -2.04
N PHE A 218 -12.16 -0.67 -0.88
CA PHE A 218 -12.93 -1.91 -0.78
C PHE A 218 -14.34 -1.75 -1.32
N GLY A 219 -14.82 -2.81 -1.93
CA GLY A 219 -16.18 -2.95 -2.40
C GLY A 219 -16.74 -4.29 -1.96
N GLN A 220 -17.34 -5.00 -2.90
CA GLN A 220 -17.68 -6.39 -2.72
C GLN A 220 -16.43 -7.23 -2.99
N GLU A 221 -15.85 -7.76 -1.93
CA GLU A 221 -14.56 -8.44 -1.95
C GLU A 221 -14.64 -9.84 -1.34
N THR A 222 -13.78 -10.73 -1.80
CA THR A 222 -13.55 -11.99 -1.10
C THR A 222 -12.50 -11.78 -0.03
N ALA A 223 -12.88 -11.99 1.23
CA ALA A 223 -11.99 -11.86 2.36
C ALA A 223 -11.62 -13.21 2.97
N GLN A 224 -10.40 -13.31 3.45
CA GLN A 224 -9.96 -14.39 4.33
C GLN A 224 -10.09 -13.92 5.77
N ILE A 225 -10.73 -14.73 6.61
CA ILE A 225 -10.95 -14.44 8.03
C ILE A 225 -10.18 -15.44 8.87
N ASP A 226 -9.19 -14.93 9.63
CA ASP A 226 -8.41 -15.73 10.57
C ASP A 226 -9.09 -15.63 11.94
N LEU A 227 -9.74 -16.72 12.35
CA LEU A 227 -10.54 -16.79 13.57
C LEU A 227 -9.67 -16.85 14.82
N LYS A 228 -8.56 -17.60 14.77
CA LYS A 228 -7.65 -17.78 15.88
C LYS A 228 -6.25 -18.12 15.40
N THR A 229 -5.27 -17.47 15.98
CA THR A 229 -3.86 -17.79 15.76
C THR A 229 -3.33 -18.55 16.98
N TYR A 230 -2.69 -19.68 16.73
CA TYR A 230 -2.01 -20.45 17.76
C TYR A 230 -0.50 -20.35 17.55
N GLU A 231 0.23 -20.07 18.59
CA GLU A 231 1.69 -20.08 18.60
C GLU A 231 2.18 -21.21 19.52
N GLY A 232 3.18 -21.96 19.06
CA GLY A 232 3.70 -23.09 19.85
C GLY A 232 4.63 -23.99 19.05
N ILE A 233 5.07 -25.08 19.68
CA ILE A 233 5.92 -26.10 19.07
C ILE A 233 5.04 -27.06 18.27
N ARG A 234 5.37 -27.22 16.99
CA ARG A 234 4.69 -28.17 16.11
C ARG A 234 5.34 -29.54 16.23
N ILE A 235 4.51 -30.57 16.51
CA ILE A 235 4.92 -31.97 16.65
C ILE A 235 4.13 -32.78 15.63
N ASP A 236 4.81 -33.74 14.98
CA ASP A 236 4.14 -34.69 14.09
C ASP A 236 3.14 -35.54 14.89
N LYS A 237 1.94 -35.75 14.36
CA LYS A 237 0.90 -36.54 15.01
C LYS A 237 1.31 -37.98 15.22
N GLU A 238 2.16 -38.54 14.35
CA GLU A 238 2.68 -39.89 14.48
C GLU A 238 3.56 -40.08 15.74
N ALA A 239 4.13 -38.97 16.28
CA ALA A 239 4.92 -39.00 17.50
C ALA A 239 4.06 -39.03 18.79
N LEU A 240 2.73 -38.90 18.65
CA LEU A 240 1.84 -38.90 19.81
C LEU A 240 1.66 -40.33 20.38
N HIS A 241 1.91 -40.45 21.68
CA HIS A 241 1.69 -41.64 22.45
C HIS A 241 0.74 -41.40 23.63
N ILE A 242 0.02 -42.43 24.04
CA ILE A 242 -0.82 -42.39 25.23
C ILE A 242 -0.25 -43.44 26.21
N VAL A 243 0.24 -42.97 27.34
CA VAL A 243 0.80 -43.82 28.41
C VAL A 243 0.05 -43.51 29.69
N ASP A 244 -0.53 -44.54 30.30
CA ASP A 244 -1.35 -44.44 31.52
C ASP A 244 -2.49 -43.38 31.41
N GLY A 245 -3.11 -43.32 30.23
CA GLY A 245 -4.17 -42.36 29.92
C GLY A 245 -3.69 -40.90 29.70
N GLN A 246 -2.41 -40.66 29.66
CA GLN A 246 -1.84 -39.34 29.44
C GLN A 246 -1.22 -39.22 28.05
N ARG A 247 -1.54 -38.15 27.36
CA ARG A 247 -0.95 -37.82 26.05
C ARG A 247 0.47 -37.27 26.23
N GLY A 248 1.40 -37.75 25.42
CA GLY A 248 2.79 -37.34 25.48
C GLY A 248 3.57 -37.78 24.25
N VAL A 249 4.85 -37.41 24.23
CA VAL A 249 5.81 -37.81 23.21
C VAL A 249 7.06 -38.41 23.84
N TYR A 250 7.72 -39.30 23.12
CA TYR A 250 9.03 -39.75 23.51
C TYR A 250 10.11 -38.83 22.91
N VAL A 251 11.01 -38.37 23.75
CA VAL A 251 12.19 -37.56 23.33
C VAL A 251 13.47 -38.34 23.61
N LYS A 252 14.48 -38.10 22.79
CA LYS A 252 15.80 -38.59 22.99
C LYS A 252 16.55 -37.68 23.98
N TYR A 253 16.87 -38.18 25.12
CA TYR A 253 17.66 -37.48 26.16
C TYR A 253 19.01 -38.18 26.36
N GLY A 254 20.04 -37.72 25.65
CA GLY A 254 21.30 -38.43 25.55
C GLY A 254 21.11 -39.79 24.86
N ASN A 255 21.36 -40.91 25.59
CA ASN A 255 21.12 -42.27 25.08
C ASN A 255 19.85 -42.92 25.65
N LEU A 256 18.97 -42.13 26.27
CA LEU A 256 17.74 -42.59 26.89
C LEU A 256 16.51 -42.06 26.16
N GLN A 257 15.46 -42.90 26.15
CA GLN A 257 14.12 -42.43 25.79
C GLN A 257 13.44 -41.85 27.02
N ARG A 258 12.81 -40.72 26.91
CA ARG A 258 12.05 -40.07 27.97
C ARG A 258 10.65 -39.72 27.51
N PHE A 259 9.63 -40.11 28.27
CA PHE A 259 8.25 -39.76 28.00
C PHE A 259 7.96 -38.39 28.61
N LEU A 260 7.57 -37.42 27.76
CA LEU A 260 7.14 -36.08 28.17
C LEU A 260 5.66 -35.89 27.89
N LYS A 261 4.92 -35.46 28.92
CA LYS A 261 3.49 -35.16 28.82
C LYS A 261 3.30 -33.88 28.04
N ILE A 262 2.26 -33.83 27.22
CA ILE A 262 1.93 -32.64 26.43
C ILE A 262 0.51 -32.17 26.69
N THR A 263 0.31 -30.86 26.60
CA THR A 263 -0.99 -30.20 26.51
C THR A 263 -1.18 -29.72 25.09
N THR A 264 -2.28 -30.10 24.45
CA THR A 264 -2.56 -29.73 23.06
C THR A 264 -3.22 -28.36 23.01
N LEU A 265 -2.67 -27.42 22.24
CA LEU A 265 -3.29 -26.15 21.88
C LEU A 265 -4.17 -26.28 20.64
N TYR A 266 -3.67 -27.02 19.66
CA TYR A 266 -4.35 -27.28 18.40
C TYR A 266 -3.91 -28.66 17.85
N GLU A 267 -4.79 -29.33 17.15
CA GLU A 267 -4.52 -30.62 16.52
C GLU A 267 -5.27 -30.72 15.19
N ASN A 268 -4.62 -31.27 14.18
CA ASN A 268 -5.23 -31.64 12.91
C ASN A 268 -4.79 -33.07 12.51
N ASP A 269 -5.03 -33.44 11.26
CA ASP A 269 -4.70 -34.80 10.78
C ASP A 269 -3.20 -35.09 10.70
N SER A 270 -2.35 -34.05 10.59
CA SER A 270 -0.92 -34.16 10.34
C SER A 270 -0.05 -33.81 11.55
N TYR A 271 -0.48 -32.88 12.38
CA TYR A 271 0.34 -32.38 13.48
C TYR A 271 -0.46 -31.94 14.71
N ILE A 272 0.23 -31.81 15.81
CA ILE A 272 -0.21 -31.27 17.09
C ILE A 272 0.61 -30.02 17.39
N LEU A 273 -0.04 -28.99 17.90
CA LEU A 273 0.62 -27.80 18.41
C LEU A 273 0.55 -27.79 19.93
N ILE A 274 1.68 -27.64 20.58
CA ILE A 274 1.81 -27.55 22.05
C ILE A 274 2.34 -26.19 22.46
N PRO A 275 2.06 -25.71 23.68
CA PRO A 275 2.62 -24.45 24.16
C PRO A 275 4.15 -24.49 24.18
N GLU A 276 4.78 -23.41 23.77
CA GLU A 276 6.19 -23.18 24.06
C GLU A 276 6.31 -22.64 25.48
N ASN A 277 6.58 -23.54 26.44
CA ASN A 277 6.81 -23.13 27.82
C ASN A 277 8.28 -22.71 27.97
N GLY A 278 8.55 -21.40 27.81
CA GLY A 278 9.89 -20.82 27.86
C GLY A 278 10.55 -20.81 29.24
N LYS A 279 10.07 -21.55 30.22
CA LYS A 279 10.71 -21.66 31.54
C LYS A 279 11.78 -22.75 31.51
N ILE A 280 13.04 -22.29 31.44
CA ILE A 280 14.22 -23.12 31.67
C ILE A 280 14.12 -23.68 33.10
N GLY A 281 13.97 -25.00 33.23
CA GLY A 281 14.07 -25.65 34.53
C GLY A 281 12.99 -26.66 34.92
N THR A 282 11.92 -26.84 34.11
CA THR A 282 11.00 -27.97 34.32
C THR A 282 11.38 -29.12 33.41
N ASP A 283 11.93 -30.19 34.01
CA ASP A 283 12.45 -31.34 33.29
C ASP A 283 11.41 -32.25 32.61
N ASN A 284 10.13 -31.86 32.61
CA ASN A 284 9.03 -32.69 32.12
C ASN A 284 8.24 -32.08 30.95
N GLU A 285 8.76 -31.05 30.30
CA GLU A 285 8.08 -30.37 29.17
C GLU A 285 8.93 -30.43 27.92
N VAL A 286 8.28 -30.59 26.76
CA VAL A 286 8.94 -30.54 25.45
C VAL A 286 9.42 -29.14 25.17
N ARG A 287 10.66 -29.01 24.70
CA ARG A 287 11.32 -27.75 24.38
C ARG A 287 11.62 -27.66 22.90
N LEU A 288 11.83 -26.45 22.45
CA LEU A 288 12.33 -26.21 21.10
C LEU A 288 13.70 -26.90 20.93
N TYR A 289 13.85 -27.63 19.83
CA TYR A 289 15.03 -28.46 19.50
C TYR A 289 15.16 -29.79 20.24
N ASP A 290 14.19 -30.22 21.04
CA ASP A 290 14.17 -31.60 21.54
C ASP A 290 14.03 -32.58 20.36
N GLU A 291 14.81 -33.65 20.37
CA GLU A 291 14.73 -34.74 19.38
C GLU A 291 13.57 -35.64 19.71
N ILE A 292 12.43 -35.45 19.02
CA ILE A 292 11.22 -36.24 19.22
C ILE A 292 11.31 -37.53 18.40
N ILE A 293 11.01 -38.65 19.03
CA ILE A 293 10.99 -39.96 18.40
C ILE A 293 9.62 -40.16 17.72
N VAL A 294 9.60 -40.09 16.38
CA VAL A 294 8.38 -40.23 15.60
C VAL A 294 8.02 -41.70 15.40
N GLN A 295 9.02 -42.56 15.16
CA GLN A 295 8.80 -43.98 14.95
C GLN A 295 9.77 -44.78 15.80
N GLY A 296 9.26 -45.80 16.47
CA GLY A 296 10.06 -46.69 17.28
C GLY A 296 9.26 -47.90 17.77
N THR A 297 9.91 -49.06 17.91
CA THR A 297 9.31 -50.26 18.48
C THR A 297 9.61 -50.37 19.98
N ASN A 298 8.58 -50.61 20.78
CA ASN A 298 8.73 -50.82 22.22
C ASN A 298 9.36 -49.64 22.97
N LEU A 299 8.78 -48.43 22.71
CA LEU A 299 9.19 -47.20 23.38
C LEU A 299 8.78 -47.26 24.86
N GLN A 300 9.72 -46.97 25.77
CA GLN A 300 9.48 -46.98 27.21
C GLN A 300 10.33 -45.87 27.86
N ASP A 301 9.78 -45.28 28.90
CA ASP A 301 10.50 -44.26 29.66
C ASP A 301 11.73 -44.85 30.35
N GLY A 302 12.86 -44.16 30.25
CA GLY A 302 14.15 -44.61 30.80
C GLY A 302 14.88 -45.72 30.05
N LYS A 303 14.35 -46.20 28.92
CA LYS A 303 14.98 -47.20 28.09
C LYS A 303 16.13 -46.64 27.27
N LEU A 304 17.22 -47.40 27.11
CA LEU A 304 18.32 -47.04 26.19
C LEU A 304 17.85 -47.10 24.74
N LEU A 305 18.31 -46.13 23.95
CA LEU A 305 18.13 -46.07 22.52
C LEU A 305 18.93 -47.11 21.77
#